data_fe89710193addfb7b3bfa4f046ad2492
#
_entry.id   fe89710193addfb7b3bfa4f046ad2492
#
_cell.length_a   1.000
_cell.length_b   1.000
_cell.length_c   1.000
_cell.angle_alpha   90.00
_cell.angle_beta   90.00
_cell.angle_gamma   90.00
#
_symmetry.space_group_name_H-M   'P 1'
#
loop_
_entity.id
_entity.type
_entity.pdbx_description
1 polymer ?
#
loop_
_entity_poly.entity_id
_entity_poly.type
_entity_poly.pdbx_seq_one_letter_code
_entity_poly.pdbx_strand_id
1 'polypeptide(L)'
;MYKKGLHVKIVFGLILFILPVSICFAQQSQNGQLYDRYNGFNPGQPWYDDRGEVINAHGGGLLYSGNTYYWFGECRTQKGTNGVNVYSSRDLYNWKYEALALSTDSANAASDIVPGCVMERPKVIYNAKTGKYVMWFHLELKGKGYSAARAGVAVSDQVTGPYQFVGSFRPNGNMSRDMTLFVDDDGSAWHMYSSKENYDLRIARLTDDYLQPTTEDKLLFSNHREAPALFKYQNKYYLITSGCTGWAPNKATVHTATSLFGPWTLMDHNPMAGPGADSTFGAQSTYIQPVAGKKDAFIFMADKWNPHDLRDSRYLWLPVHFSNGQPVVDWMHTWDLQLFEKSNPYEKEGYRLVWADEFNKEGRPDSTRWWFEAGFVRNEELQWYQPENANCKNGVLIIEGRREQKANPHYTAGHKDWRKNRPTIDYTSSCLLTAGRASWLYGRFEMRARIDVRNGIWPAWWTLGVDKPWPGNGEIDIMEYYRGKLLANIACLGNDRGPEWHSKTFPVDSLGGSAWAAAFHVWRMDWTKNFIALYVDDILLNKVMLNVLANKDGSGFNPFKQPHYMLLNLAIGGQNGGDPANTTFPALFEVDYVRVYQKK
;
A
#
# COMPACT_ATOMS: atom_id res chain seq x y z
N MET A 1 8.90 80.78 14.91
CA MET A 1 8.32 80.21 13.72
C MET A 1 8.24 78.70 13.89
N TYR A 2 7.06 78.20 13.97
CA TYR A 2 6.77 76.79 14.29
C TYR A 2 6.99 75.87 13.09
N LYS A 3 7.71 74.74 13.25
CA LYS A 3 7.64 73.61 12.35
C LYS A 3 6.99 72.42 13.07
N LYS A 4 5.83 72.01 12.55
CA LYS A 4 5.08 70.84 12.97
C LYS A 4 5.77 69.60 12.43
N GLY A 5 6.16 68.67 13.32
CA GLY A 5 6.61 67.33 12.94
C GLY A 5 5.42 66.37 12.80
N LEU A 6 5.36 65.67 11.69
CA LEU A 6 4.35 64.65 11.39
C LEU A 6 4.84 63.30 11.93
N HIS A 7 4.14 62.73 12.91
CA HIS A 7 4.41 61.37 13.43
C HIS A 7 3.62 60.36 12.58
N VAL A 8 4.35 59.57 11.80
CA VAL A 8 3.80 58.38 11.14
C VAL A 8 3.88 57.23 12.12
N LYS A 9 2.71 56.70 12.55
CA LYS A 9 2.58 55.45 13.30
C LYS A 9 2.58 54.28 12.29
N ILE A 10 3.66 53.50 12.28
CA ILE A 10 3.72 52.23 11.54
C ILE A 10 3.08 51.17 12.45
N VAL A 11 1.92 50.65 12.03
CA VAL A 11 1.27 49.50 12.65
C VAL A 11 1.81 48.24 12.00
N PHE A 12 2.62 47.47 12.71
CA PHE A 12 3.01 46.13 12.32
C PHE A 12 1.82 45.18 12.54
N GLY A 13 1.15 44.82 11.47
CA GLY A 13 0.18 43.73 11.46
C GLY A 13 0.90 42.39 11.49
N LEU A 14 0.82 41.67 12.61
CA LEU A 14 1.26 40.29 12.74
C LEU A 14 0.24 39.41 12.02
N ILE A 15 0.57 38.95 10.83
CA ILE A 15 -0.23 37.93 10.13
C ILE A 15 0.18 36.56 10.71
N LEU A 16 -0.68 36.06 11.60
CA LEU A 16 -0.59 34.70 12.11
C LEU A 16 -1.06 33.74 10.99
N PHE A 17 -0.13 33.03 10.36
CA PHE A 17 -0.46 31.87 9.53
C PHE A 17 -0.92 30.73 10.44
N ILE A 18 -2.22 30.54 10.58
CA ILE A 18 -2.81 29.35 11.18
C ILE A 18 -2.80 28.27 10.08
N LEU A 19 -1.82 27.38 10.13
CA LEU A 19 -1.89 26.11 9.40
C LEU A 19 -3.03 25.27 10.01
N PRO A 20 -3.96 24.73 9.21
CA PRO A 20 -4.94 23.81 9.76
C PRO A 20 -4.24 22.50 10.13
N VAL A 21 -4.01 22.32 11.42
CA VAL A 21 -3.71 20.99 11.97
C VAL A 21 -5.01 20.20 11.85
N SER A 22 -5.08 19.28 10.89
CA SER A 22 -6.16 18.30 10.81
C SER A 22 -6.04 17.36 12.00
N ILE A 23 -6.69 17.73 13.11
CA ILE A 23 -6.87 16.82 14.24
C ILE A 23 -7.92 15.81 13.82
N CYS A 24 -7.46 14.60 13.47
CA CYS A 24 -8.32 13.45 13.25
C CYS A 24 -8.88 13.02 14.63
N PHE A 25 -10.09 13.49 14.97
CA PHE A 25 -10.80 13.00 16.14
C PHE A 25 -11.21 11.55 15.89
N ALA A 26 -10.58 10.62 16.59
CA ALA A 26 -11.09 9.26 16.73
C ALA A 26 -12.39 9.33 17.53
N GLN A 27 -13.53 9.11 16.88
CA GLN A 27 -14.82 8.96 17.54
C GLN A 27 -14.83 7.61 18.23
N GLN A 28 -14.68 7.57 19.55
CA GLN A 28 -14.93 6.38 20.36
C GLN A 28 -16.43 6.06 20.30
N SER A 29 -16.79 4.88 19.80
CA SER A 29 -18.14 4.38 19.91
C SER A 29 -18.39 3.83 21.32
N GLN A 30 -19.57 4.09 21.86
CA GLN A 30 -20.01 3.62 23.19
C GLN A 30 -20.26 2.10 23.28
N ASN A 31 -19.98 1.30 22.24
CA ASN A 31 -20.33 -0.13 22.15
C ASN A 31 -19.13 -1.04 21.85
N GLY A 32 -17.92 -0.79 22.31
CA GLY A 32 -16.85 -1.79 22.33
C GLY A 32 -16.51 -2.52 21.00
N GLN A 33 -17.05 -2.11 19.85
CA GLN A 33 -16.70 -2.64 18.55
C GLN A 33 -15.41 -1.97 18.08
N LEU A 34 -14.36 -2.77 17.91
CA LEU A 34 -13.12 -2.40 17.23
C LEU A 34 -13.46 -1.91 15.83
N TYR A 35 -13.20 -0.63 15.55
CA TYR A 35 -13.27 -0.12 14.18
C TYR A 35 -12.06 -0.65 13.42
N ASP A 36 -12.30 -1.28 12.27
CA ASP A 36 -11.27 -1.56 11.28
C ASP A 36 -10.71 -0.23 10.79
N ARG A 37 -9.56 0.19 11.35
CA ARG A 37 -8.91 1.46 11.02
C ARG A 37 -8.20 1.40 9.67
N TYR A 38 -7.71 0.21 9.32
CA TYR A 38 -6.89 -0.02 8.13
C TYR A 38 -7.52 -1.09 7.23
N ASN A 39 -7.49 -0.84 5.92
CA ASN A 39 -7.94 -1.77 4.89
C ASN A 39 -6.77 -2.30 4.03
N GLY A 40 -5.53 -1.96 4.40
CA GLY A 40 -4.32 -2.32 3.67
C GLY A 40 -3.08 -1.81 4.38
N PHE A 41 -1.95 -2.04 3.78
CA PHE A 41 -0.64 -1.63 4.26
C PHE A 41 -0.28 -0.23 3.75
N ASN A 42 0.33 0.58 4.62
CA ASN A 42 0.89 1.90 4.33
C ASN A 42 2.39 1.91 4.70
N PRO A 43 3.28 1.34 3.87
CA PRO A 43 4.68 1.15 4.20
C PRO A 43 5.38 2.45 4.60
N GLY A 44 6.11 2.42 5.72
CA GLY A 44 6.86 3.56 6.23
C GLY A 44 6.04 4.62 6.95
N GLN A 45 4.73 4.47 7.07
CA GLN A 45 3.87 5.37 7.84
C GLN A 45 3.73 4.92 9.30
N PRO A 46 3.34 5.81 10.23
CA PRO A 46 2.97 5.41 11.59
C PRO A 46 1.84 4.39 11.55
N TRP A 47 1.98 3.31 12.31
CA TRP A 47 0.99 2.26 12.42
C TRP A 47 0.50 2.18 13.86
N TYR A 48 -0.80 2.32 14.07
CA TYR A 48 -1.39 2.43 15.39
C TYR A 48 -2.15 1.15 15.74
N ASP A 49 -2.05 0.74 17.01
CA ASP A 49 -2.80 -0.38 17.57
C ASP A 49 -4.26 -0.01 17.92
N ASP A 50 -5.00 -0.97 18.49
CA ASP A 50 -6.39 -0.80 18.91
C ASP A 50 -6.59 0.25 20.03
N ARG A 51 -5.53 0.59 20.77
CA ARG A 51 -5.52 1.62 21.80
C ARG A 51 -5.22 3.02 21.24
N GLY A 52 -4.80 3.10 19.97
CA GLY A 52 -4.36 4.35 19.36
C GLY A 52 -2.90 4.69 19.63
N GLU A 53 -2.13 3.73 20.18
CA GLU A 53 -0.70 3.88 20.39
C GLU A 53 0.08 3.38 19.16
N VAL A 54 1.24 3.99 18.90
CA VAL A 54 2.13 3.51 17.83
C VAL A 54 2.62 2.10 18.18
N ILE A 55 2.48 1.15 17.24
CA ILE A 55 2.96 -0.21 17.42
C ILE A 55 4.46 -0.20 17.70
N ASN A 56 4.88 -0.90 18.74
CA ASN A 56 6.26 -1.02 19.17
C ASN A 56 6.66 -2.52 19.20
N ALA A 57 6.96 -3.05 18.00
CA ALA A 57 7.30 -4.46 17.78
C ALA A 57 8.41 -4.60 16.72
N HIS A 58 9.54 -3.92 16.98
CA HIS A 58 10.64 -3.81 16.02
C HIS A 58 11.44 -5.11 15.89
N GLY A 59 12.17 -5.26 14.78
CA GLY A 59 13.05 -6.41 14.51
C GLY A 59 12.35 -7.77 14.50
N GLY A 60 11.03 -7.77 14.54
CA GLY A 60 10.20 -8.90 14.91
C GLY A 60 9.91 -9.92 13.82
N GLY A 61 9.01 -10.84 14.14
CA GLY A 61 8.41 -11.81 13.23
C GLY A 61 7.00 -12.15 13.62
N LEU A 62 6.33 -12.90 12.75
CA LEU A 62 4.94 -13.31 12.93
C LEU A 62 4.85 -14.82 13.15
N LEU A 63 3.92 -15.20 14.02
CA LEU A 63 3.41 -16.56 14.15
C LEU A 63 1.93 -16.59 13.78
N TYR A 64 1.52 -17.49 12.89
CA TYR A 64 0.11 -17.74 12.61
C TYR A 64 -0.36 -18.96 13.38
N SER A 65 -1.36 -18.80 14.24
CA SER A 65 -1.91 -19.86 15.08
C SER A 65 -3.40 -19.60 15.34
N GLY A 66 -4.25 -20.61 15.20
CA GLY A 66 -5.68 -20.50 15.49
C GLY A 66 -6.40 -19.41 14.70
N ASN A 67 -6.15 -19.28 13.41
CA ASN A 67 -6.70 -18.24 12.52
C ASN A 67 -6.36 -16.79 12.94
N THR A 68 -5.24 -16.61 13.66
CA THR A 68 -4.78 -15.31 14.15
C THR A 68 -3.28 -15.20 13.93
N TYR A 69 -2.83 -14.03 13.48
CA TYR A 69 -1.42 -13.67 13.43
C TYR A 69 -1.01 -13.04 14.74
N TYR A 70 0.15 -13.42 15.24
CA TYR A 70 0.77 -12.87 16.45
C TYR A 70 2.10 -12.25 16.06
N TRP A 71 2.24 -10.94 16.25
CA TRP A 71 3.44 -10.19 15.94
C TRP A 71 4.25 -9.99 17.21
N PHE A 72 5.41 -10.63 17.27
CA PHE A 72 6.38 -10.47 18.33
C PHE A 72 7.47 -9.53 17.87
N GLY A 73 7.82 -8.55 18.69
CA GLY A 73 8.89 -7.62 18.35
C GLY A 73 9.44 -6.92 19.58
N GLU A 74 10.59 -6.30 19.40
CA GLU A 74 11.29 -5.57 20.42
C GLU A 74 10.43 -4.45 20.99
N CYS A 75 10.24 -4.43 22.32
CA CYS A 75 9.67 -3.31 23.02
C CYS A 75 10.76 -2.25 23.21
N ARG A 76 10.95 -1.39 22.21
CA ARG A 76 12.00 -0.36 22.22
C ARG A 76 11.67 0.75 23.19
N THR A 77 12.69 1.20 23.91
CA THR A 77 12.74 2.48 24.62
C THR A 77 13.59 3.45 23.81
N GLN A 78 13.78 4.66 24.30
CA GLN A 78 14.63 5.62 23.60
C GLN A 78 16.05 5.10 23.35
N LYS A 79 16.62 4.30 24.28
CA LYS A 79 18.02 3.85 24.24
C LYS A 79 18.23 2.35 24.42
N GLY A 80 17.17 1.54 24.43
CA GLY A 80 17.30 0.12 24.71
C GLY A 80 16.00 -0.64 24.50
N THR A 81 15.85 -1.78 25.17
CA THR A 81 14.63 -2.61 25.14
C THR A 81 14.14 -2.90 26.55
N ASN A 82 12.82 -3.00 26.72
CA ASN A 82 12.18 -3.46 27.98
C ASN A 82 11.75 -4.92 27.90
N GLY A 83 11.91 -5.57 26.75
CA GLY A 83 11.47 -6.92 26.49
C GLY A 83 10.88 -7.09 25.08
N VAL A 84 9.92 -7.98 24.97
CA VAL A 84 9.26 -8.34 23.71
C VAL A 84 7.75 -8.11 23.84
N ASN A 85 7.21 -7.25 23.02
CA ASN A 85 5.76 -7.06 22.90
C ASN A 85 5.13 -8.12 21.98
N VAL A 86 3.84 -8.40 22.21
CA VAL A 86 3.02 -9.19 21.30
C VAL A 86 1.73 -8.48 20.95
N TYR A 87 1.40 -8.49 19.68
CA TYR A 87 0.16 -7.99 19.10
C TYR A 87 -0.54 -9.11 18.34
N SER A 88 -1.87 -9.06 18.22
CA SER A 88 -2.65 -10.01 17.43
C SER A 88 -3.45 -9.33 16.32
N SER A 89 -3.66 -10.05 15.21
CA SER A 89 -4.47 -9.60 14.08
C SER A 89 -5.10 -10.78 13.34
N ARG A 90 -6.28 -10.57 12.76
CA ARG A 90 -6.92 -11.53 11.86
C ARG A 90 -6.79 -11.15 10.38
N ASP A 91 -6.41 -9.92 10.10
CA ASP A 91 -6.36 -9.36 8.74
C ASP A 91 -4.97 -8.83 8.33
N LEU A 92 -3.98 -8.83 9.25
CA LEU A 92 -2.64 -8.25 9.10
C LEU A 92 -2.61 -6.71 9.02
N TYR A 93 -3.74 -6.03 9.06
CA TYR A 93 -3.84 -4.57 8.98
C TYR A 93 -4.12 -3.95 10.34
N ASN A 94 -5.04 -4.54 11.11
CA ASN A 94 -5.53 -4.03 12.38
C ASN A 94 -4.98 -4.89 13.51
N TRP A 95 -4.22 -4.27 14.41
CA TRP A 95 -3.45 -4.95 15.44
C TRP A 95 -3.97 -4.59 16.83
N LYS A 96 -4.26 -5.62 17.61
CA LYS A 96 -4.60 -5.52 19.01
C LYS A 96 -3.33 -5.75 19.85
N TYR A 97 -3.03 -4.83 20.76
CA TYR A 97 -1.98 -5.09 21.77
C TYR A 97 -2.43 -6.16 22.76
N GLU A 98 -1.66 -7.21 22.90
CA GLU A 98 -1.98 -8.30 23.82
C GLU A 98 -1.22 -8.16 25.14
N ALA A 99 0.11 -8.08 25.10
CA ALA A 99 0.94 -8.05 26.29
C ALA A 99 2.40 -7.65 26.00
N LEU A 100 3.15 -7.38 27.07
CA LEU A 100 4.60 -7.54 27.11
C LEU A 100 4.88 -9.04 27.34
N ALA A 101 5.11 -9.78 26.25
CA ALA A 101 5.20 -11.24 26.25
C ALA A 101 6.40 -11.76 27.06
N LEU A 102 7.54 -11.06 26.97
CA LEU A 102 8.74 -11.30 27.77
C LEU A 102 9.23 -9.96 28.32
N SER A 103 9.37 -9.82 29.62
CA SER A 103 9.95 -8.64 30.27
C SER A 103 11.39 -8.88 30.69
N THR A 104 12.15 -7.80 30.86
CA THR A 104 13.42 -7.87 31.60
C THR A 104 13.17 -8.33 33.02
N ASP A 105 14.12 -9.11 33.61
CA ASP A 105 14.03 -9.64 34.96
C ASP A 105 14.72 -8.70 35.96
N SER A 106 13.92 -7.92 36.66
CA SER A 106 14.41 -7.00 37.69
C SER A 106 14.53 -7.69 39.09
N ALA A 107 13.93 -8.87 39.27
CA ALA A 107 13.89 -9.58 40.54
C ALA A 107 15.14 -10.44 40.78
N ASN A 108 15.75 -10.93 39.69
CA ASN A 108 16.95 -11.78 39.77
C ASN A 108 18.15 -11.06 39.15
N ALA A 109 19.01 -10.50 39.98
CA ALA A 109 20.21 -9.78 39.52
C ALA A 109 21.23 -10.66 38.78
N ALA A 110 21.12 -12.00 38.89
CA ALA A 110 21.96 -12.97 38.17
C ALA A 110 21.37 -13.37 36.81
N SER A 111 20.19 -12.90 36.46
CA SER A 111 19.57 -13.16 35.17
C SER A 111 20.32 -12.47 34.01
N ASP A 112 20.45 -13.14 32.88
CA ASP A 112 21.04 -12.56 31.68
C ASP A 112 20.17 -11.44 31.06
N ILE A 113 18.85 -11.43 31.40
CA ILE A 113 17.88 -10.43 30.88
C ILE A 113 17.53 -9.33 31.90
N VAL A 114 18.48 -8.94 32.78
CA VAL A 114 18.27 -7.80 33.69
C VAL A 114 18.03 -6.49 32.93
N PRO A 115 17.33 -5.49 33.52
CA PRO A 115 17.16 -4.19 32.93
C PRO A 115 18.49 -3.57 32.49
N GLY A 116 18.58 -3.17 31.21
CA GLY A 116 19.80 -2.69 30.56
C GLY A 116 20.52 -3.75 29.71
N CYS A 117 20.00 -4.96 29.61
CA CYS A 117 20.32 -5.88 28.52
C CYS A 117 19.72 -5.37 27.20
N VAL A 118 20.12 -5.94 26.06
CA VAL A 118 19.53 -5.66 24.74
C VAL A 118 18.97 -6.97 24.20
N MET A 119 17.66 -6.97 23.94
CA MET A 119 16.95 -8.08 23.31
C MET A 119 16.51 -7.63 21.91
N GLU A 120 17.02 -8.30 20.88
CA GLU A 120 16.79 -7.93 19.48
C GLU A 120 16.32 -9.14 18.68
N ARG A 121 15.62 -8.87 17.57
CA ARG A 121 15.20 -9.87 16.57
C ARG A 121 14.37 -11.04 17.13
N PRO A 122 13.42 -10.85 18.06
CA PRO A 122 12.66 -11.96 18.62
C PRO A 122 11.85 -12.67 17.54
N LYS A 123 11.85 -14.01 17.59
CA LYS A 123 11.03 -14.90 16.76
C LYS A 123 10.40 -15.96 17.64
N VAL A 124 9.15 -16.30 17.36
CA VAL A 124 8.41 -17.34 18.10
C VAL A 124 7.95 -18.41 17.12
N ILE A 125 8.15 -19.66 17.51
CA ILE A 125 7.67 -20.85 16.81
C ILE A 125 6.89 -21.75 17.77
N TYR A 126 5.90 -22.47 17.25
CA TYR A 126 5.13 -23.45 18.03
C TYR A 126 5.73 -24.84 17.87
N ASN A 127 5.98 -25.51 19.01
CA ASN A 127 6.44 -26.87 19.04
C ASN A 127 5.26 -27.82 19.27
N ALA A 128 4.83 -28.52 18.22
CA ALA A 128 3.69 -29.44 18.30
C ALA A 128 3.96 -30.68 19.21
N LYS A 129 5.23 -31.08 19.40
CA LYS A 129 5.59 -32.23 20.26
C LYS A 129 5.43 -31.91 21.74
N THR A 130 5.81 -30.70 22.14
CA THR A 130 5.77 -30.27 23.56
C THR A 130 4.55 -29.43 23.91
N GLY A 131 3.81 -28.94 22.90
CA GLY A 131 2.69 -28.02 23.08
C GLY A 131 3.13 -26.61 23.49
N LYS A 132 4.42 -26.28 23.41
CA LYS A 132 4.98 -25.01 23.87
C LYS A 132 5.19 -24.03 22.73
N TYR A 133 5.06 -22.73 23.03
CA TYR A 133 5.56 -21.64 22.21
C TYR A 133 6.99 -21.34 22.63
N VAL A 134 7.92 -21.33 21.68
CA VAL A 134 9.36 -21.16 21.93
C VAL A 134 9.82 -19.88 21.25
N MET A 135 10.35 -18.95 22.04
CA MET A 135 10.90 -17.68 21.60
C MET A 135 12.43 -17.74 21.61
N TRP A 136 13.06 -17.32 20.51
CA TRP A 136 14.48 -17.05 20.44
C TRP A 136 14.70 -15.59 20.09
N PHE A 137 15.81 -15.01 20.59
CA PHE A 137 16.20 -13.64 20.32
C PHE A 137 17.72 -13.45 20.46
N HIS A 138 18.25 -12.43 19.81
CA HIS A 138 19.60 -11.96 20.04
C HIS A 138 19.66 -11.25 21.39
N LEU A 139 20.63 -11.61 22.20
CA LEU A 139 20.81 -11.06 23.55
C LEU A 139 22.20 -10.51 23.75
N GLU A 140 22.27 -9.22 24.14
CA GLU A 140 23.46 -8.60 24.68
C GLU A 140 23.31 -8.32 26.16
N LEU A 141 24.32 -8.73 26.92
CA LEU A 141 24.31 -8.62 28.38
C LEU A 141 24.53 -7.15 28.81
N LYS A 142 23.90 -6.75 29.91
CA LYS A 142 24.06 -5.42 30.48
C LYS A 142 25.53 -5.03 30.64
N GLY A 143 25.91 -3.87 30.10
CA GLY A 143 27.27 -3.31 30.22
C GLY A 143 28.33 -4.01 29.38
N LYS A 144 27.96 -4.97 28.51
CA LYS A 144 28.92 -5.68 27.62
C LYS A 144 28.91 -5.17 26.19
N GLY A 145 28.09 -4.14 25.86
CA GLY A 145 27.88 -3.71 24.48
C GLY A 145 27.43 -4.89 23.62
N TYR A 146 27.95 -5.00 22.40
CA TYR A 146 27.65 -6.11 21.48
C TYR A 146 28.67 -7.26 21.53
N SER A 147 29.38 -7.44 22.67
CA SER A 147 30.41 -8.48 22.80
C SER A 147 29.91 -9.80 23.35
N ALA A 148 28.77 -9.82 24.03
CA ALA A 148 28.18 -11.05 24.54
C ALA A 148 27.69 -11.95 23.39
N ALA A 149 26.99 -11.39 22.42
CA ALA A 149 26.50 -12.04 21.20
C ALA A 149 25.91 -13.42 21.45
N ARG A 150 24.85 -13.47 22.26
CA ARG A 150 24.20 -14.71 22.72
C ARG A 150 22.84 -14.88 22.06
N ALA A 151 22.41 -16.11 21.92
CA ALA A 151 21.02 -16.44 21.70
C ALA A 151 20.32 -16.56 23.04
N GLY A 152 19.23 -15.84 23.27
CA GLY A 152 18.33 -16.01 24.41
C GLY A 152 17.14 -16.89 24.02
N VAL A 153 16.67 -17.73 24.95
CA VAL A 153 15.55 -18.64 24.75
C VAL A 153 14.53 -18.46 25.88
N ALA A 154 13.24 -18.40 25.51
CA ALA A 154 12.12 -18.33 26.45
C ALA A 154 10.96 -19.21 25.97
N VAL A 155 10.12 -19.68 26.88
CA VAL A 155 9.00 -20.60 26.60
C VAL A 155 7.70 -20.14 27.25
N SER A 156 6.57 -20.49 26.65
CA SER A 156 5.25 -20.28 27.23
C SER A 156 4.27 -21.39 26.81
N ASP A 157 3.26 -21.65 27.65
CA ASP A 157 2.09 -22.44 27.31
C ASP A 157 1.05 -21.64 26.50
N GLN A 158 1.11 -20.32 26.56
CA GLN A 158 0.19 -19.42 25.90
C GLN A 158 0.92 -18.63 24.82
N VAL A 159 0.30 -18.48 23.66
CA VAL A 159 0.92 -17.74 22.54
C VAL A 159 1.29 -16.30 22.92
N THR A 160 0.47 -15.63 23.71
CA THR A 160 0.71 -14.25 24.16
C THR A 160 1.60 -14.13 25.39
N GLY A 161 2.05 -15.25 25.95
CA GLY A 161 2.85 -15.26 27.16
C GLY A 161 2.02 -15.30 28.46
N PRO A 162 2.64 -15.01 29.62
CA PRO A 162 4.03 -14.60 29.77
C PRO A 162 5.03 -15.69 29.40
N TYR A 163 6.12 -15.32 28.74
CA TYR A 163 7.22 -16.23 28.46
C TYR A 163 8.17 -16.29 29.63
N GLN A 164 8.62 -17.49 29.95
CA GLN A 164 9.62 -17.75 30.98
C GLN A 164 10.99 -17.87 30.31
N PHE A 165 11.94 -17.02 30.72
CA PHE A 165 13.32 -17.10 30.26
C PHE A 165 13.98 -18.40 30.69
N VAL A 166 14.47 -19.19 29.75
CA VAL A 166 15.13 -20.46 29.98
C VAL A 166 16.64 -20.27 30.20
N GLY A 167 17.24 -19.35 29.45
CA GLY A 167 18.66 -19.07 29.51
C GLY A 167 19.20 -18.49 28.21
N SER A 168 20.49 -18.18 28.20
CA SER A 168 21.18 -17.73 26.99
C SER A 168 22.54 -18.41 26.82
N PHE A 169 22.96 -18.52 25.58
CA PHE A 169 24.23 -19.17 25.24
C PHE A 169 24.72 -18.69 23.87
N ARG A 170 25.98 -19.05 23.57
CA ARG A 170 26.50 -18.97 22.19
C ARG A 170 26.25 -20.31 21.51
N PRO A 171 25.41 -20.38 20.45
CA PRO A 171 25.10 -21.63 19.75
C PRO A 171 26.38 -22.33 19.27
N ASN A 172 26.61 -23.56 19.74
CA ASN A 172 27.83 -24.32 19.43
C ASN A 172 29.15 -23.52 19.63
N GLY A 173 29.18 -22.62 20.62
CA GLY A 173 30.29 -21.73 20.92
C GLY A 173 30.41 -20.49 20.01
N ASN A 174 29.58 -20.36 18.98
CA ASN A 174 29.60 -19.26 18.03
C ASN A 174 28.88 -18.03 18.58
N MET A 175 29.35 -16.83 18.24
CA MET A 175 28.59 -15.59 18.44
C MET A 175 27.24 -15.70 17.71
N SER A 176 26.18 -15.17 18.31
CA SER A 176 24.86 -15.10 17.69
C SER A 176 24.31 -13.70 17.82
N ARG A 177 24.21 -12.99 16.70
CA ARG A 177 23.60 -11.65 16.60
C ARG A 177 22.29 -11.72 15.83
N ASP A 178 22.09 -10.90 14.81
CA ASP A 178 20.87 -10.89 13.99
C ASP A 178 20.49 -12.30 13.57
N MET A 179 19.22 -12.65 13.81
CA MET A 179 18.77 -14.02 13.66
C MET A 179 17.34 -14.13 13.14
N THR A 180 17.03 -15.31 12.63
CA THR A 180 15.65 -15.74 12.37
C THR A 180 15.46 -17.21 12.74
N LEU A 181 14.21 -17.61 12.96
CA LEU A 181 13.80 -19.02 13.07
C LEU A 181 13.05 -19.45 11.81
N PHE A 182 13.17 -20.72 11.49
CA PHE A 182 12.44 -21.34 10.41
C PHE A 182 12.00 -22.75 10.82
N VAL A 183 10.75 -23.10 10.59
CA VAL A 183 10.23 -24.46 10.75
C VAL A 183 9.96 -24.99 9.35
N ASP A 184 10.60 -26.10 8.98
CA ASP A 184 10.41 -26.72 7.68
C ASP A 184 9.18 -27.63 7.65
N ASP A 185 8.80 -28.10 6.47
CA ASP A 185 7.59 -28.90 6.23
C ASP A 185 7.59 -30.24 7.00
N ASP A 186 8.76 -30.75 7.36
CA ASP A 186 8.93 -31.96 8.18
C ASP A 186 8.85 -31.72 9.70
N GLY A 187 8.61 -30.45 10.10
CA GLY A 187 8.57 -30.02 11.49
C GLY A 187 9.95 -29.84 12.15
N SER A 188 11.06 -29.97 11.40
CA SER A 188 12.36 -29.58 11.93
C SER A 188 12.47 -28.07 12.06
N ALA A 189 13.05 -27.60 13.18
CA ALA A 189 13.26 -26.18 13.41
C ALA A 189 14.73 -25.80 13.25
N TRP A 190 14.95 -24.60 12.81
CA TRP A 190 16.25 -24.09 12.42
C TRP A 190 16.48 -22.67 12.93
N HIS A 191 17.68 -22.43 13.47
CA HIS A 191 18.17 -21.12 13.88
C HIS A 191 19.23 -20.64 12.89
N MET A 192 18.92 -19.55 12.15
CA MET A 192 19.87 -18.89 11.26
C MET A 192 20.33 -17.60 11.90
N TYR A 193 21.64 -17.34 11.95
CA TYR A 193 22.19 -16.26 12.73
C TYR A 193 23.52 -15.72 12.17
N SER A 194 23.74 -14.43 12.36
CA SER A 194 25.00 -13.76 12.07
C SER A 194 25.98 -14.02 13.21
N SER A 195 27.23 -14.33 12.85
CA SER A 195 28.29 -14.73 13.77
C SER A 195 29.59 -13.99 13.45
N LYS A 196 30.60 -14.11 14.34
CA LYS A 196 31.94 -13.54 14.15
C LYS A 196 31.89 -12.07 13.74
N GLU A 197 31.28 -11.21 14.59
CA GLU A 197 31.07 -9.80 14.32
C GLU A 197 30.27 -9.52 13.02
N ASN A 198 29.25 -10.36 12.73
CA ASN A 198 28.45 -10.37 11.51
C ASN A 198 29.25 -10.70 10.24
N TYR A 199 30.47 -11.24 10.38
CA TYR A 199 31.26 -11.67 9.23
C TYR A 199 30.67 -12.92 8.57
N ASP A 200 30.23 -13.87 9.41
CA ASP A 200 29.75 -15.19 9.03
C ASP A 200 28.23 -15.24 9.19
N LEU A 201 27.53 -15.87 8.23
CA LEU A 201 26.15 -16.31 8.40
C LEU A 201 26.14 -17.83 8.61
N ARG A 202 25.46 -18.28 9.65
CA ARG A 202 25.40 -19.68 10.06
C ARG A 202 23.95 -20.16 10.18
N ILE A 203 23.77 -21.47 10.13
CA ILE A 203 22.50 -22.13 10.43
C ILE A 203 22.75 -23.36 11.30
N ALA A 204 21.92 -23.52 12.33
CA ALA A 204 21.92 -24.69 13.19
C ALA A 204 20.52 -25.34 13.24
N ARG A 205 20.47 -26.67 13.15
CA ARG A 205 19.24 -27.41 13.45
C ARG A 205 18.98 -27.38 14.94
N LEU A 206 17.74 -27.20 15.36
CA LEU A 206 17.34 -27.23 16.76
C LEU A 206 17.00 -28.65 17.22
N THR A 207 17.10 -28.85 18.53
CA THR A 207 16.61 -30.07 19.21
C THR A 207 15.09 -30.23 19.05
N ASP A 208 14.57 -31.41 19.32
CA ASP A 208 13.15 -31.74 19.16
C ASP A 208 12.21 -30.89 20.02
N ASP A 209 12.68 -30.32 21.12
CA ASP A 209 11.95 -29.38 21.98
C ASP A 209 12.15 -27.91 21.56
N TYR A 210 13.00 -27.64 20.56
CA TYR A 210 13.39 -26.33 20.01
C TYR A 210 14.16 -25.42 20.98
N LEU A 211 14.71 -25.98 22.10
CA LEU A 211 15.34 -25.17 23.15
C LEU A 211 16.86 -25.03 22.99
N GLN A 212 17.49 -25.89 22.20
CA GLN A 212 18.94 -25.91 22.02
C GLN A 212 19.31 -26.15 20.56
N PRO A 213 20.47 -25.65 20.07
CA PRO A 213 21.01 -26.12 18.83
C PRO A 213 21.51 -27.55 18.95
N THR A 214 21.36 -28.36 17.91
CA THR A 214 22.08 -29.61 17.77
C THR A 214 23.53 -29.34 17.32
N THR A 215 24.34 -30.39 17.19
CA THR A 215 25.69 -30.31 16.61
C THR A 215 25.67 -30.10 15.08
N GLU A 216 24.50 -30.19 14.44
CA GLU A 216 24.29 -29.87 13.03
C GLU A 216 24.25 -28.34 12.84
N ASP A 217 25.43 -27.73 12.83
CA ASP A 217 25.67 -26.28 12.66
C ASP A 217 26.61 -26.07 11.48
N LYS A 218 26.23 -25.23 10.54
CA LYS A 218 27.02 -24.98 9.33
C LYS A 218 27.21 -23.51 9.04
N LEU A 219 28.45 -23.14 8.69
CA LEU A 219 28.76 -21.88 8.05
C LEU A 219 28.19 -21.89 6.62
N LEU A 220 27.35 -20.91 6.29
CA LEU A 220 26.76 -20.79 4.95
C LEU A 220 27.64 -19.97 4.01
N PHE A 221 28.08 -18.80 4.49
CA PHE A 221 29.01 -17.91 3.79
C PHE A 221 29.57 -16.84 4.72
N SER A 222 30.69 -16.20 4.29
CA SER A 222 31.45 -15.19 5.04
C SER A 222 31.60 -13.92 4.21
N ASN A 223 30.56 -13.07 4.17
CA ASN A 223 30.54 -11.86 3.35
C ASN A 223 29.79 -10.69 4.01
N HIS A 224 29.88 -10.57 5.34
CA HIS A 224 29.28 -9.48 6.14
C HIS A 224 27.77 -9.32 5.86
N ARG A 225 26.98 -10.34 6.20
CA ARG A 225 25.54 -10.27 6.05
C ARG A 225 24.84 -10.44 7.40
N GLU A 226 23.81 -9.62 7.61
CA GLU A 226 22.97 -9.60 8.80
C GLU A 226 21.50 -9.55 8.43
N ALA A 227 20.60 -9.49 9.41
CA ALA A 227 19.15 -9.38 9.25
C ALA A 227 18.54 -10.46 8.33
N PRO A 228 18.80 -11.76 8.58
CA PRO A 228 18.33 -12.84 7.71
C PRO A 228 16.80 -12.94 7.71
N ALA A 229 16.21 -12.98 6.51
CA ALA A 229 14.80 -13.22 6.27
C ALA A 229 14.65 -14.41 5.31
N LEU A 230 14.33 -15.57 5.88
CA LEU A 230 14.31 -16.88 5.21
C LEU A 230 12.89 -17.32 4.88
N PHE A 231 12.69 -17.86 3.69
CA PHE A 231 11.41 -18.47 3.29
C PHE A 231 11.59 -19.56 2.25
N LYS A 232 10.57 -20.39 2.08
CA LYS A 232 10.52 -21.49 1.11
C LYS A 232 9.47 -21.23 0.04
N TYR A 233 9.84 -21.40 -1.22
CA TYR A 233 8.94 -21.31 -2.36
C TYR A 233 9.30 -22.37 -3.41
N GLN A 234 8.32 -23.16 -3.85
CA GLN A 234 8.50 -24.22 -4.87
C GLN A 234 9.69 -25.14 -4.59
N ASN A 235 9.80 -25.65 -3.35
CA ASN A 235 10.87 -26.54 -2.86
C ASN A 235 12.29 -25.93 -2.93
N LYS A 236 12.40 -24.60 -3.02
CA LYS A 236 13.66 -23.87 -2.86
C LYS A 236 13.58 -22.93 -1.68
N TYR A 237 14.69 -22.74 -1.04
CA TYR A 237 14.86 -21.77 0.03
C TYR A 237 15.42 -20.47 -0.54
N TYR A 238 14.91 -19.36 -0.06
CA TYR A 238 15.35 -18.02 -0.42
C TYR A 238 15.68 -17.25 0.85
N LEU A 239 16.79 -16.54 0.83
CA LEU A 239 17.31 -15.83 1.96
C LEU A 239 17.64 -14.39 1.55
N ILE A 240 16.87 -13.43 2.03
CA ILE A 240 17.15 -12.01 1.88
C ILE A 240 17.94 -11.55 3.10
N THR A 241 19.02 -10.78 2.87
CA THR A 241 19.91 -10.28 3.92
C THR A 241 20.32 -8.84 3.66
N SER A 242 20.67 -8.14 4.73
CA SER A 242 21.25 -6.80 4.74
C SER A 242 22.77 -6.86 4.79
N GLY A 243 23.47 -5.81 4.34
CA GLY A 243 24.88 -5.59 4.66
C GLY A 243 25.05 -5.01 6.06
N CYS A 244 26.27 -5.04 6.58
CA CYS A 244 26.60 -4.56 7.92
C CYS A 244 27.04 -3.08 7.85
N THR A 245 26.08 -2.16 7.90
CA THR A 245 26.31 -0.70 7.84
C THR A 245 25.77 0.02 9.09
N GLY A 246 25.57 -0.72 10.19
CA GLY A 246 24.92 -0.21 11.40
C GLY A 246 23.48 0.20 11.10
N TRP A 247 23.08 1.41 11.51
CA TRP A 247 21.74 1.93 11.27
C TRP A 247 21.53 2.53 9.88
N ALA A 248 22.57 2.69 9.07
CA ALA A 248 22.46 3.22 7.71
C ALA A 248 21.86 2.14 6.78
N PRO A 249 20.81 2.47 6.00
CA PRO A 249 20.21 1.51 5.08
C PRO A 249 21.18 1.16 3.95
N ASN A 250 21.10 -0.07 3.46
CA ASN A 250 21.96 -0.58 2.40
C ASN A 250 21.19 -1.49 1.44
N LYS A 251 21.86 -1.91 0.37
CA LYS A 251 21.31 -2.80 -0.64
C LYS A 251 21.14 -4.22 -0.08
N ALA A 252 19.92 -4.74 -0.11
CA ALA A 252 19.66 -6.13 0.17
C ALA A 252 20.25 -7.06 -0.91
N THR A 253 20.58 -8.28 -0.50
CA THR A 253 20.93 -9.36 -1.45
C THR A 253 20.03 -10.56 -1.19
N VAL A 254 19.87 -11.41 -2.19
CA VAL A 254 19.13 -12.66 -2.07
C VAL A 254 20.00 -13.85 -2.47
N HIS A 255 19.97 -14.89 -1.65
CA HIS A 255 20.59 -16.18 -1.94
C HIS A 255 19.51 -17.23 -2.08
N THR A 256 19.77 -18.30 -2.84
CA THR A 256 18.88 -19.45 -2.98
C THR A 256 19.62 -20.76 -2.77
N ALA A 257 18.90 -21.77 -2.28
CA ALA A 257 19.40 -23.12 -2.09
C ALA A 257 18.26 -24.15 -2.24
N THR A 258 18.61 -25.41 -2.48
CA THR A 258 17.66 -26.54 -2.46
C THR A 258 17.66 -27.27 -1.12
N SER A 259 18.60 -26.95 -0.22
CA SER A 259 18.70 -27.46 1.15
C SER A 259 19.09 -26.32 2.09
N LEU A 260 18.62 -26.36 3.33
CA LEU A 260 18.97 -25.38 4.38
C LEU A 260 20.47 -25.33 4.66
N PHE A 261 21.17 -26.45 4.53
CA PHE A 261 22.62 -26.48 4.63
C PHE A 261 23.35 -26.07 3.34
N GLY A 262 22.59 -25.65 2.31
CA GLY A 262 23.14 -25.22 1.03
C GLY A 262 23.62 -26.38 0.13
N PRO A 263 24.43 -26.08 -0.90
CA PRO A 263 25.12 -24.78 -1.09
C PRO A 263 24.15 -23.64 -1.40
N TRP A 264 24.43 -22.46 -0.82
CA TRP A 264 23.69 -21.23 -1.09
C TRP A 264 24.36 -20.45 -2.23
N THR A 265 23.58 -20.07 -3.21
CA THR A 265 24.04 -19.31 -4.38
C THR A 265 23.47 -17.90 -4.31
N LEU A 266 24.37 -16.91 -4.40
CA LEU A 266 23.96 -15.50 -4.56
C LEU A 266 23.28 -15.34 -5.92
N MET A 267 22.09 -14.75 -5.92
CA MET A 267 21.36 -14.41 -7.13
C MET A 267 21.86 -13.07 -7.68
N ASP A 268 22.11 -12.99 -8.97
CA ASP A 268 22.63 -11.79 -9.62
C ASP A 268 21.51 -10.78 -9.94
N HIS A 269 20.81 -10.33 -8.90
CA HIS A 269 19.85 -9.23 -9.00
C HIS A 269 19.59 -8.59 -7.64
N ASN A 270 19.14 -7.35 -7.65
CA ASN A 270 18.59 -6.71 -6.46
C ASN A 270 17.17 -7.26 -6.21
N PRO A 271 16.88 -7.87 -5.04
CA PRO A 271 15.52 -8.32 -4.76
C PRO A 271 14.53 -7.17 -4.60
N MET A 272 14.99 -5.93 -4.44
CA MET A 272 14.16 -4.74 -4.35
C MET A 272 14.05 -4.08 -5.73
N ALA A 273 12.87 -3.57 -6.09
CA ALA A 273 12.62 -2.92 -7.37
C ALA A 273 11.82 -1.61 -7.20
N GLY A 274 12.25 -0.57 -7.92
CA GLY A 274 11.64 0.76 -7.86
C GLY A 274 12.51 1.80 -7.15
N PRO A 275 11.98 3.02 -6.92
CA PRO A 275 12.72 4.10 -6.26
C PRO A 275 13.17 3.73 -4.85
N GLY A 276 14.46 3.86 -4.56
CA GLY A 276 15.05 3.52 -3.26
C GLY A 276 15.47 2.05 -3.10
N ALA A 277 15.42 1.24 -4.16
CA ALA A 277 15.77 -0.18 -4.15
C ALA A 277 17.22 -0.44 -3.67
N ASP A 278 18.19 0.43 -4.03
CA ASP A 278 19.60 0.27 -3.64
C ASP A 278 19.87 0.52 -2.14
N SER A 279 18.88 1.00 -1.41
CA SER A 279 18.91 1.14 0.05
C SER A 279 17.82 0.32 0.75
N THR A 280 17.25 -0.69 0.09
CA THR A 280 16.11 -1.45 0.61
C THR A 280 14.98 -0.52 1.06
N PHE A 281 14.74 0.55 0.27
CA PHE A 281 13.75 1.62 0.54
C PHE A 281 14.00 2.38 1.86
N GLY A 282 15.24 2.42 2.32
CA GLY A 282 15.64 3.02 3.58
C GLY A 282 15.35 2.14 4.81
N ALA A 283 15.22 0.83 4.63
CA ALA A 283 14.89 -0.12 5.68
C ALA A 283 15.86 -1.32 5.72
N GLN A 284 15.70 -2.16 6.74
CA GLN A 284 16.45 -3.41 6.94
C GLN A 284 15.48 -4.57 7.14
N SER A 285 15.71 -5.71 6.46
CA SER A 285 14.88 -6.92 6.56
C SER A 285 14.73 -7.42 8.00
N THR A 286 13.58 -8.03 8.32
CA THR A 286 13.35 -8.68 9.62
C THR A 286 12.79 -10.08 9.48
N TYR A 287 11.86 -10.28 8.55
CA TYR A 287 11.15 -11.54 8.38
C TYR A 287 10.49 -11.62 6.99
N ILE A 288 10.14 -12.82 6.56
CA ILE A 288 9.20 -13.04 5.46
C ILE A 288 8.00 -13.82 6.00
N GLN A 289 6.82 -13.22 5.90
CA GLN A 289 5.58 -13.83 6.37
C GLN A 289 4.81 -14.49 5.20
N PRO A 290 4.63 -15.82 5.22
CA PRO A 290 3.65 -16.47 4.36
C PRO A 290 2.22 -16.03 4.74
N VAL A 291 1.38 -15.70 3.78
CA VAL A 291 -0.02 -15.30 4.03
C VAL A 291 -0.89 -16.54 4.15
N ALA A 292 -1.47 -16.75 5.33
CA ALA A 292 -2.31 -17.92 5.59
C ALA A 292 -3.51 -18.00 4.64
N GLY A 293 -3.76 -19.20 4.12
CA GLY A 293 -4.86 -19.45 3.19
C GLY A 293 -4.63 -18.96 1.75
N LYS A 294 -3.48 -18.31 1.46
CA LYS A 294 -3.14 -17.85 0.11
C LYS A 294 -1.88 -18.58 -0.39
N LYS A 295 -2.02 -19.23 -1.53
CA LYS A 295 -0.89 -19.94 -2.14
C LYS A 295 0.15 -18.95 -2.69
N ASP A 296 1.43 -19.24 -2.44
CA ASP A 296 2.57 -18.50 -3.01
C ASP A 296 2.56 -16.99 -2.67
N ALA A 297 1.91 -16.61 -1.57
CA ALA A 297 1.76 -15.24 -1.10
C ALA A 297 2.67 -14.98 0.10
N PHE A 298 3.58 -14.00 -0.03
CA PHE A 298 4.56 -13.65 0.99
C PHE A 298 4.64 -12.15 1.19
N ILE A 299 4.83 -11.75 2.44
CA ILE A 299 5.07 -10.35 2.84
C ILE A 299 6.52 -10.21 3.28
N PHE A 300 7.28 -9.36 2.62
CA PHE A 300 8.57 -8.89 3.09
C PHE A 300 8.36 -7.89 4.22
N MET A 301 8.88 -8.21 5.40
CA MET A 301 8.84 -7.35 6.58
C MET A 301 10.21 -6.73 6.81
N ALA A 302 10.24 -5.43 7.05
CA ALA A 302 11.46 -4.66 7.32
C ALA A 302 11.17 -3.50 8.28
N ASP A 303 12.20 -3.04 8.97
CA ASP A 303 12.16 -1.84 9.79
C ASP A 303 12.97 -0.71 9.14
N LYS A 304 12.35 0.45 9.04
CA LYS A 304 13.01 1.71 8.70
C LYS A 304 13.47 2.37 10.00
N TRP A 305 14.70 2.06 10.38
CA TRP A 305 15.27 2.49 11.65
C TRP A 305 15.40 4.00 11.77
N ASN A 306 15.00 4.55 12.92
CA ASN A 306 15.31 5.93 13.32
C ASN A 306 16.39 5.90 14.42
N PRO A 307 17.66 6.10 14.12
CA PRO A 307 18.74 5.98 15.11
C PRO A 307 18.72 7.07 16.21
N HIS A 308 17.95 8.14 16.03
CA HIS A 308 17.78 9.19 17.03
C HIS A 308 16.75 8.82 18.09
N ASP A 309 15.73 8.06 17.72
CA ASP A 309 14.74 7.46 18.62
C ASP A 309 14.23 6.15 18.02
N LEU A 310 14.75 5.02 18.48
CA LEU A 310 14.41 3.70 17.92
C LEU A 310 12.93 3.34 18.08
N ARG A 311 12.21 3.96 19.02
CA ARG A 311 10.75 3.77 19.17
C ARG A 311 9.98 4.37 18.00
N ASP A 312 10.54 5.40 17.35
CA ASP A 312 9.95 6.09 16.21
C ASP A 312 10.39 5.50 14.86
N SER A 313 10.94 4.29 14.87
CA SER A 313 11.18 3.52 13.65
C SER A 313 9.86 3.15 12.97
N ARG A 314 9.88 2.92 11.66
CA ARG A 314 8.68 2.62 10.88
C ARG A 314 8.76 1.25 10.26
N TYR A 315 7.60 0.63 10.08
CA TYR A 315 7.49 -0.68 9.44
C TYR A 315 7.32 -0.53 7.95
N LEU A 316 8.03 -1.35 7.22
CA LEU A 316 7.97 -1.41 5.77
C LEU A 316 7.60 -2.85 5.39
N TRP A 317 6.30 -3.07 5.18
CA TRP A 317 5.78 -4.36 4.78
C TRP A 317 5.31 -4.29 3.34
N LEU A 318 5.94 -5.11 2.48
CA LEU A 318 5.73 -5.09 1.04
C LEU A 318 5.47 -6.50 0.50
N PRO A 319 4.67 -6.65 -0.58
CA PRO A 319 4.42 -7.95 -1.16
C PRO A 319 5.67 -8.48 -1.86
N VAL A 320 5.90 -9.79 -1.74
CA VAL A 320 6.89 -10.51 -2.54
C VAL A 320 6.20 -11.17 -3.70
N HIS A 321 6.64 -10.93 -4.90
CA HIS A 321 6.23 -11.68 -6.08
C HIS A 321 7.43 -12.37 -6.73
N PHE A 322 7.18 -13.30 -7.66
CA PHE A 322 8.22 -14.03 -8.36
C PHE A 322 8.22 -13.65 -9.83
N SER A 323 9.39 -13.27 -10.34
CA SER A 323 9.63 -13.02 -11.75
C SER A 323 10.75 -13.95 -12.25
N ASN A 324 10.44 -14.80 -13.22
CA ASN A 324 11.39 -15.81 -13.73
C ASN A 324 12.02 -16.67 -12.62
N GLY A 325 11.25 -17.02 -11.60
CA GLY A 325 11.71 -17.80 -10.44
C GLY A 325 12.59 -17.03 -9.44
N GLN A 326 12.67 -15.71 -9.58
CA GLN A 326 13.41 -14.83 -8.70
C GLN A 326 12.45 -14.00 -7.84
N PRO A 327 12.65 -13.90 -6.51
CA PRO A 327 11.82 -13.07 -5.67
C PRO A 327 12.10 -11.59 -5.91
N VAL A 328 11.04 -10.82 -6.00
CA VAL A 328 11.08 -9.36 -6.18
C VAL A 328 10.13 -8.71 -5.20
N VAL A 329 10.60 -7.65 -4.57
CA VAL A 329 9.84 -6.79 -3.66
C VAL A 329 9.76 -5.40 -4.30
N ASP A 330 8.56 -4.99 -4.70
CA ASP A 330 8.35 -3.69 -5.30
C ASP A 330 7.96 -2.64 -4.28
N TRP A 331 8.47 -1.41 -4.47
CA TRP A 331 7.95 -0.29 -3.71
C TRP A 331 6.47 -0.04 -4.04
N MET A 332 5.63 -0.01 -3.01
CA MET A 332 4.24 0.39 -3.09
C MET A 332 3.92 1.40 -1.98
N HIS A 333 3.26 2.50 -2.32
CA HIS A 333 2.82 3.49 -1.31
C HIS A 333 1.70 2.94 -0.42
N THR A 334 0.79 2.18 -1.03
CA THR A 334 -0.29 1.46 -0.36
C THR A 334 -0.56 0.16 -1.11
N TRP A 335 -0.97 -0.90 -0.41
CA TRP A 335 -1.38 -2.16 -1.02
C TRP A 335 -2.21 -2.99 -0.04
N ASP A 336 -2.88 -4.03 -0.52
CA ASP A 336 -3.66 -4.96 0.29
C ASP A 336 -3.49 -6.42 -0.18
N LEU A 337 -4.02 -7.37 0.62
CA LEU A 337 -3.89 -8.81 0.36
C LEU A 337 -4.67 -9.30 -0.86
N GLN A 338 -5.57 -8.50 -1.43
CA GLN A 338 -6.25 -8.85 -2.68
C GLN A 338 -5.25 -8.93 -3.84
N LEU A 339 -4.10 -8.25 -3.71
CA LEU A 339 -3.00 -8.36 -4.67
C LEU A 339 -2.59 -9.82 -4.92
N PHE A 340 -2.70 -10.69 -3.92
CA PHE A 340 -2.38 -12.12 -4.04
C PHE A 340 -3.52 -12.98 -4.59
N GLU A 341 -4.74 -12.46 -4.70
CA GLU A 341 -5.90 -13.20 -5.20
C GLU A 341 -6.03 -13.15 -6.73
N LYS A 342 -5.31 -12.24 -7.37
CA LYS A 342 -5.49 -11.93 -8.78
C LYS A 342 -4.45 -12.63 -9.65
N SER A 343 -4.91 -13.49 -10.54
CA SER A 343 -4.07 -13.89 -11.68
C SER A 343 -3.79 -12.63 -12.51
N ASN A 344 -2.52 -12.26 -12.66
CA ASN A 344 -2.14 -11.21 -13.60
C ASN A 344 -2.21 -11.79 -15.04
N PRO A 345 -3.25 -11.48 -15.83
CA PRO A 345 -3.40 -12.04 -17.17
C PRO A 345 -2.30 -11.56 -18.12
N TYR A 346 -1.60 -10.49 -17.75
CA TYR A 346 -0.58 -9.82 -18.59
C TYR A 346 0.86 -10.09 -18.14
N GLU A 347 1.07 -11.06 -17.24
CA GLU A 347 2.41 -11.39 -16.72
C GLU A 347 3.37 -11.83 -17.86
N LYS A 348 2.88 -12.62 -18.79
CA LYS A 348 3.64 -13.05 -19.98
C LYS A 348 4.05 -11.89 -20.89
N GLU A 349 3.33 -10.79 -20.84
CA GLU A 349 3.64 -9.54 -21.55
C GLU A 349 4.58 -8.62 -20.76
N GLY A 350 5.05 -9.05 -19.58
CA GLY A 350 5.94 -8.30 -18.71
C GLY A 350 5.25 -7.22 -17.87
N TYR A 351 3.94 -7.25 -17.73
CA TYR A 351 3.19 -6.37 -16.84
C TYR A 351 3.03 -6.97 -15.45
N ARG A 352 2.94 -6.12 -14.44
CA ARG A 352 2.56 -6.46 -13.07
C ARG A 352 1.39 -5.58 -12.64
N LEU A 353 0.51 -6.11 -11.82
CA LEU A 353 -0.53 -5.33 -11.16
C LEU A 353 0.12 -4.44 -10.09
N VAL A 354 -0.08 -3.12 -10.19
CA VAL A 354 0.49 -2.14 -9.23
C VAL A 354 -0.58 -1.46 -8.39
N TRP A 355 -1.84 -1.49 -8.84
CA TRP A 355 -2.97 -0.95 -8.11
C TRP A 355 -4.27 -1.59 -8.60
N ALA A 356 -5.23 -1.77 -7.70
CA ALA A 356 -6.57 -2.21 -8.07
C ALA A 356 -7.59 -1.82 -7.01
N ASP A 357 -8.84 -1.68 -7.45
CA ASP A 357 -10.02 -1.75 -6.60
C ASP A 357 -11.04 -2.70 -7.24
N GLU A 358 -11.44 -3.71 -6.48
CA GLU A 358 -12.40 -4.74 -6.89
C GLU A 358 -13.78 -4.50 -6.27
N PHE A 359 -13.93 -3.41 -5.53
CA PHE A 359 -15.17 -2.98 -4.87
C PHE A 359 -15.87 -4.05 -4.02
N ASN A 360 -15.09 -5.01 -3.48
CA ASN A 360 -15.60 -6.15 -2.70
C ASN A 360 -16.11 -5.77 -1.30
N LYS A 361 -15.76 -4.58 -0.80
CA LYS A 361 -16.23 -4.10 0.51
C LYS A 361 -17.57 -3.40 0.34
N GLU A 362 -18.60 -3.92 1.01
CA GLU A 362 -19.94 -3.31 1.04
C GLU A 362 -19.92 -1.88 1.60
N GLY A 363 -20.76 -1.02 1.07
CA GLY A 363 -20.93 0.34 1.52
C GLY A 363 -20.16 1.37 0.69
N ARG A 364 -19.66 2.42 1.31
CA ARG A 364 -18.93 3.48 0.57
C ARG A 364 -17.61 2.97 0.00
N PRO A 365 -17.23 3.45 -1.21
CA PRO A 365 -15.90 3.22 -1.76
C PRO A 365 -14.79 3.58 -0.79
N ASP A 366 -13.66 2.87 -0.87
CA ASP A 366 -12.51 3.04 0.02
C ASP A 366 -11.94 4.47 -0.05
N SER A 367 -12.06 5.22 1.04
CA SER A 367 -11.61 6.61 1.15
C SER A 367 -10.08 6.75 1.09
N THR A 368 -9.31 5.67 1.24
CA THR A 368 -7.86 5.68 1.06
C THR A 368 -7.46 5.66 -0.42
N ARG A 369 -8.36 5.18 -1.30
CA ARG A 369 -8.18 5.07 -2.74
C ARG A 369 -8.90 6.17 -3.51
N TRP A 370 -10.10 6.54 -3.04
CA TRP A 370 -11.01 7.46 -3.69
C TRP A 370 -11.44 8.60 -2.78
N TRP A 371 -11.64 9.74 -3.37
CA TRP A 371 -12.38 10.80 -2.78
C TRP A 371 -13.42 11.35 -3.78
N PHE A 372 -14.18 12.38 -3.43
CA PHE A 372 -15.35 12.76 -4.20
C PHE A 372 -15.32 14.24 -4.56
N GLU A 373 -15.74 14.57 -5.78
CA GLU A 373 -16.17 15.92 -6.09
C GLU A 373 -17.51 16.22 -5.42
N ALA A 374 -17.74 17.48 -5.10
CA ALA A 374 -18.98 17.96 -4.51
C ALA A 374 -19.52 19.16 -5.25
N GLY A 375 -20.84 19.21 -5.47
CA GLY A 375 -21.52 20.33 -6.10
C GLY A 375 -21.67 20.24 -7.60
N PHE A 376 -22.07 21.36 -8.21
CA PHE A 376 -21.99 21.55 -9.66
C PHE A 376 -20.55 21.84 -10.05
N VAL A 377 -19.95 21.11 -10.98
CA VAL A 377 -18.51 21.18 -11.24
C VAL A 377 -18.17 21.73 -12.62
N ARG A 378 -18.64 21.10 -13.72
CA ARG A 378 -18.21 21.44 -15.10
C ARG A 378 -19.36 21.36 -16.11
N ASN A 379 -19.14 21.81 -17.35
CA ASN A 379 -19.95 21.56 -18.54
C ASN A 379 -21.45 21.88 -18.42
N GLU A 380 -21.83 22.77 -17.48
CA GLU A 380 -23.22 23.06 -17.13
C GLU A 380 -24.08 21.84 -16.88
N GLU A 381 -23.45 20.74 -16.46
CA GLU A 381 -24.10 19.48 -16.09
C GLU A 381 -25.21 19.71 -15.07
N LEU A 382 -26.24 18.87 -15.11
CA LEU A 382 -27.46 19.09 -14.31
C LEU A 382 -27.39 18.51 -12.91
N GLN A 383 -26.50 17.53 -12.68
CA GLN A 383 -26.38 16.89 -11.38
C GLN A 383 -25.51 17.69 -10.41
N TRP A 384 -25.86 17.57 -9.15
CA TRP A 384 -25.00 17.87 -8.01
C TRP A 384 -24.23 16.62 -7.64
N TYR A 385 -22.89 16.67 -7.66
CA TYR A 385 -22.06 15.56 -7.21
C TYR A 385 -22.04 15.48 -5.68
N GLN A 386 -22.22 14.27 -5.16
CA GLN A 386 -22.17 13.96 -3.72
C GLN A 386 -21.78 12.51 -3.49
N PRO A 387 -21.12 12.17 -2.33
CA PRO A 387 -20.68 10.80 -2.03
C PRO A 387 -21.82 9.78 -1.88
N GLU A 388 -23.03 10.23 -1.50
CA GLU A 388 -24.19 9.40 -1.22
C GLU A 388 -24.75 8.67 -2.47
N ASN A 389 -24.27 9.06 -3.64
CA ASN A 389 -24.64 8.45 -4.93
C ASN A 389 -23.66 7.37 -5.39
N ALA A 390 -22.65 7.02 -4.59
CA ALA A 390 -21.71 5.93 -4.87
C ALA A 390 -21.71 4.91 -3.73
N ASN A 391 -21.95 3.64 -4.07
CA ASN A 391 -22.00 2.56 -3.10
C ASN A 391 -21.48 1.25 -3.71
N CYS A 392 -20.70 0.50 -2.96
CA CYS A 392 -20.23 -0.83 -3.33
C CYS A 392 -21.23 -1.87 -2.81
N LYS A 393 -21.70 -2.74 -3.68
CA LYS A 393 -22.63 -3.81 -3.36
C LYS A 393 -22.41 -5.05 -4.22
N ASN A 394 -22.31 -6.21 -3.59
CA ASN A 394 -22.08 -7.49 -4.28
C ASN A 394 -20.82 -7.47 -5.18
N GLY A 395 -19.74 -6.83 -4.72
CA GLY A 395 -18.49 -6.73 -5.48
C GLY A 395 -18.53 -5.75 -6.65
N VAL A 396 -19.50 -4.82 -6.69
CA VAL A 396 -19.64 -3.84 -7.77
C VAL A 396 -19.78 -2.44 -7.17
N LEU A 397 -19.01 -1.47 -7.65
CA LEU A 397 -19.27 -0.06 -7.42
C LEU A 397 -20.47 0.37 -8.27
N ILE A 398 -21.48 0.94 -7.64
CA ILE A 398 -22.67 1.49 -8.28
C ILE A 398 -22.66 3.00 -8.09
N ILE A 399 -22.55 3.74 -9.18
CA ILE A 399 -22.77 5.19 -9.21
C ILE A 399 -24.18 5.43 -9.72
N GLU A 400 -25.01 6.03 -8.86
CA GLU A 400 -26.42 6.29 -9.16
C GLU A 400 -26.63 7.77 -9.55
N GLY A 401 -27.15 7.98 -10.77
CA GLY A 401 -27.81 9.24 -11.10
C GLY A 401 -29.25 9.20 -10.59
N ARG A 402 -29.64 10.17 -9.78
CA ARG A 402 -30.98 10.26 -9.19
C ARG A 402 -31.68 11.56 -9.60
N ARG A 403 -33.00 11.50 -9.77
CA ARG A 403 -33.83 12.70 -9.83
C ARG A 403 -34.26 13.06 -8.41
N GLU A 404 -33.74 14.16 -7.90
CA GLU A 404 -34.00 14.63 -6.54
C GLU A 404 -34.19 16.16 -6.59
N GLN A 405 -35.08 16.67 -5.77
CA GLN A 405 -35.27 18.11 -5.67
C GLN A 405 -34.79 18.62 -4.31
N LYS A 406 -33.72 19.41 -4.33
CA LYS A 406 -33.09 20.02 -3.14
C LYS A 406 -32.80 21.50 -3.40
N ALA A 407 -32.75 22.32 -2.35
CA ALA A 407 -32.26 23.69 -2.47
C ALA A 407 -30.76 23.68 -2.74
N ASN A 408 -30.29 24.53 -3.65
CA ASN A 408 -28.85 24.76 -3.86
C ASN A 408 -28.31 25.63 -2.70
N PRO A 409 -27.41 25.11 -1.85
CA PRO A 409 -26.87 25.87 -0.71
C PRO A 409 -26.01 27.05 -1.12
N HIS A 410 -25.57 27.10 -2.38
CA HIS A 410 -24.75 28.19 -2.93
C HIS A 410 -25.53 29.15 -3.83
N TYR A 411 -26.85 29.05 -3.86
CA TYR A 411 -27.68 29.88 -4.71
C TYR A 411 -27.56 31.37 -4.41
N THR A 412 -27.35 32.15 -5.46
CA THR A 412 -27.40 33.61 -5.41
C THR A 412 -28.08 34.09 -6.71
N ALA A 413 -29.23 34.71 -6.59
CA ALA A 413 -30.02 35.18 -7.74
C ALA A 413 -29.21 36.12 -8.63
N GLY A 414 -29.20 35.84 -9.94
CA GLY A 414 -28.48 36.66 -10.94
C GLY A 414 -26.95 36.55 -10.89
N HIS A 415 -26.40 35.58 -10.16
CA HIS A 415 -24.96 35.37 -10.13
C HIS A 415 -24.43 34.94 -11.51
N LYS A 416 -23.27 35.46 -11.94
CA LYS A 416 -22.65 35.13 -13.25
C LYS A 416 -22.19 33.69 -13.35
N ASP A 417 -21.77 33.07 -12.25
CA ASP A 417 -21.42 31.65 -12.19
C ASP A 417 -22.71 30.83 -12.21
N TRP A 418 -22.91 30.03 -13.25
CA TRP A 418 -24.07 29.18 -13.46
C TRP A 418 -24.32 28.20 -12.29
N ARG A 419 -23.26 27.78 -11.58
CA ARG A 419 -23.34 26.88 -10.43
C ARG A 419 -24.05 27.53 -9.24
N LYS A 420 -23.97 28.84 -9.13
CA LYS A 420 -24.59 29.65 -8.09
C LYS A 420 -25.92 30.28 -8.53
N ASN A 421 -26.23 30.27 -9.81
CA ASN A 421 -27.46 30.86 -10.36
C ASN A 421 -28.61 29.86 -10.50
N ARG A 422 -28.39 28.60 -10.14
CA ARG A 422 -29.44 27.56 -10.09
C ARG A 422 -30.05 27.51 -8.70
N PRO A 423 -31.36 27.79 -8.51
CA PRO A 423 -31.98 27.79 -7.20
C PRO A 423 -32.15 26.37 -6.63
N THR A 424 -32.31 25.36 -7.49
CA THR A 424 -32.56 23.97 -7.15
C THR A 424 -31.49 23.04 -7.70
N ILE A 425 -31.33 21.92 -7.04
CA ILE A 425 -30.63 20.71 -7.45
C ILE A 425 -31.70 19.74 -7.87
N ASP A 426 -31.85 19.47 -9.16
CA ASP A 426 -32.89 18.59 -9.68
C ASP A 426 -32.40 17.18 -9.95
N TYR A 427 -31.08 16.98 -9.98
CA TYR A 427 -30.41 15.69 -10.12
C TYR A 427 -29.21 15.61 -9.19
N THR A 428 -28.93 14.42 -8.69
CA THR A 428 -27.70 14.12 -7.96
C THR A 428 -26.99 12.95 -8.60
N SER A 429 -25.66 12.89 -8.44
CA SER A 429 -24.81 11.81 -8.91
C SER A 429 -23.49 11.78 -8.11
N SER A 430 -22.52 10.98 -8.53
CA SER A 430 -21.20 10.95 -7.91
C SER A 430 -20.09 11.01 -8.94
N CYS A 431 -18.97 11.62 -8.51
CA CYS A 431 -17.68 11.60 -9.21
C CYS A 431 -16.61 11.21 -8.20
N LEU A 432 -15.96 10.07 -8.44
CA LEU A 432 -14.85 9.55 -7.67
C LEU A 432 -13.55 9.89 -8.37
N LEU A 433 -12.50 10.21 -7.61
CA LEU A 433 -11.18 10.49 -8.17
C LEU A 433 -10.06 9.98 -7.27
N THR A 434 -8.92 9.62 -7.91
CA THR A 434 -7.70 9.19 -7.20
C THR A 434 -6.71 10.33 -6.95
N ALA A 435 -7.03 11.58 -7.29
CA ALA A 435 -6.16 12.74 -7.09
C ALA A 435 -5.71 12.85 -5.62
N GLY A 436 -4.41 13.03 -5.39
CA GLY A 436 -3.83 13.08 -4.04
C GLY A 436 -3.79 11.74 -3.31
N ARG A 437 -4.31 10.65 -3.93
CA ARG A 437 -4.24 9.27 -3.41
C ARG A 437 -3.30 8.42 -4.24
N ALA A 438 -3.54 8.39 -5.56
CA ALA A 438 -2.73 7.64 -6.51
C ALA A 438 -2.70 8.32 -7.88
N SER A 439 -1.56 8.23 -8.56
CA SER A 439 -1.36 8.66 -9.94
C SER A 439 -0.27 7.81 -10.58
N TRP A 440 -0.32 7.64 -11.88
CA TRP A 440 0.60 6.76 -12.60
C TRP A 440 1.10 7.42 -13.87
N LEU A 441 2.37 7.18 -14.18
CA LEU A 441 2.97 7.48 -15.46
C LEU A 441 3.16 6.18 -16.23
N TYR A 442 2.50 6.07 -17.38
CA TYR A 442 2.47 4.88 -18.22
C TYR A 442 1.84 3.65 -17.53
N GLY A 443 1.46 2.68 -18.33
CA GLY A 443 0.89 1.42 -17.87
C GLY A 443 -0.28 0.95 -18.72
N ARG A 444 -0.83 -0.20 -18.34
CA ARG A 444 -2.12 -0.70 -18.82
C ARG A 444 -3.16 -0.42 -17.73
N PHE A 445 -4.17 0.34 -18.07
CA PHE A 445 -5.29 0.64 -17.19
C PHE A 445 -6.49 -0.14 -17.69
N GLU A 446 -7.19 -0.81 -16.80
CA GLU A 446 -8.31 -1.68 -17.13
C GLU A 446 -9.46 -1.46 -16.17
N MET A 447 -10.65 -1.34 -16.70
CA MET A 447 -11.91 -1.26 -15.96
C MET A 447 -12.88 -2.25 -16.58
N ARG A 448 -13.56 -3.06 -15.76
CA ARG A 448 -14.71 -3.84 -16.21
C ARG A 448 -15.98 -3.18 -15.70
N ALA A 449 -16.82 -2.72 -16.64
CA ALA A 449 -17.99 -1.92 -16.31
C ALA A 449 -19.10 -2.09 -17.34
N ARG A 450 -20.34 -1.79 -16.92
CA ARG A 450 -21.51 -1.60 -17.78
C ARG A 450 -22.08 -0.21 -17.60
N ILE A 451 -22.63 0.36 -18.67
CA ILE A 451 -23.03 1.75 -18.73
C ILE A 451 -24.50 1.90 -19.09
N ASP A 452 -25.10 2.97 -18.60
CA ASP A 452 -26.45 3.38 -19.01
C ASP A 452 -26.32 4.31 -20.23
N VAL A 453 -27.02 3.93 -21.31
CA VAL A 453 -26.97 4.64 -22.60
C VAL A 453 -28.28 5.36 -22.93
N ARG A 454 -29.12 5.62 -21.93
CA ARG A 454 -30.34 6.40 -22.11
C ARG A 454 -30.04 7.87 -22.34
N ASN A 455 -31.03 8.58 -22.91
CA ASN A 455 -30.83 9.98 -23.24
C ASN A 455 -30.53 10.85 -22.00
N GLY A 456 -29.61 11.77 -22.12
CA GLY A 456 -29.20 12.65 -21.04
C GLY A 456 -28.25 12.01 -20.01
N ILE A 457 -27.85 10.75 -20.18
CA ILE A 457 -26.93 10.04 -19.30
C ILE A 457 -25.52 10.05 -19.90
N TRP A 458 -24.52 10.35 -19.07
CA TRP A 458 -23.14 10.60 -19.49
C TRP A 458 -22.13 9.98 -18.51
N PRO A 459 -21.91 8.67 -18.55
CA PRO A 459 -20.86 8.00 -17.79
C PRO A 459 -19.49 8.24 -18.42
N ALA A 460 -18.45 8.39 -17.57
CA ALA A 460 -17.08 8.56 -18.02
C ALA A 460 -16.07 7.91 -17.05
N TRP A 461 -15.02 7.34 -17.65
CA TRP A 461 -13.78 6.96 -16.98
C TRP A 461 -12.61 7.58 -17.73
N TRP A 462 -11.93 8.50 -17.07
CA TRP A 462 -10.97 9.38 -17.69
C TRP A 462 -9.83 9.76 -16.75
N THR A 463 -8.80 10.45 -17.26
CA THR A 463 -7.63 10.84 -16.46
C THR A 463 -7.22 12.27 -16.73
N LEU A 464 -6.62 12.91 -15.70
CA LEU A 464 -5.99 14.23 -15.80
C LEU A 464 -4.57 14.17 -15.25
N GLY A 465 -3.65 14.93 -15.87
CA GLY A 465 -2.29 15.11 -15.38
C GLY A 465 -2.23 15.89 -14.07
N VAL A 466 -1.22 15.58 -13.25
CA VAL A 466 -1.06 16.18 -11.92
C VAL A 466 -0.50 17.59 -11.94
N ASP A 467 0.26 17.96 -12.99
CA ASP A 467 0.87 19.27 -13.14
C ASP A 467 0.10 20.11 -14.15
N LYS A 468 0.07 21.41 -13.94
CA LYS A 468 -0.60 22.44 -14.75
C LYS A 468 -2.15 22.41 -14.68
N PRO A 469 -2.80 23.52 -14.96
CA PRO A 469 -4.26 23.57 -15.12
C PRO A 469 -4.68 22.99 -16.48
N TRP A 470 -5.93 22.54 -16.54
CA TRP A 470 -6.58 22.13 -17.79
C TRP A 470 -6.69 23.28 -18.82
N PRO A 471 -6.46 23.00 -20.13
CA PRO A 471 -6.15 21.72 -20.75
C PRO A 471 -4.64 21.41 -20.82
N GLY A 472 -3.79 22.24 -20.23
CA GLY A 472 -2.34 22.10 -20.26
C GLY A 472 -1.80 20.88 -19.50
N ASN A 473 -2.59 20.31 -18.59
CA ASN A 473 -2.26 19.07 -17.87
C ASN A 473 -2.55 17.80 -18.67
N GLY A 474 -3.28 17.91 -19.79
CA GLY A 474 -3.69 16.76 -20.61
C GLY A 474 -4.86 15.98 -20.02
N GLU A 475 -5.67 15.40 -20.91
CA GLU A 475 -6.84 14.59 -20.58
C GLU A 475 -6.88 13.35 -21.46
N ILE A 476 -7.25 12.19 -20.88
CA ILE A 476 -7.47 10.94 -21.61
C ILE A 476 -8.83 10.38 -21.21
N ASP A 477 -9.79 10.37 -22.12
CA ASP A 477 -11.10 9.74 -21.93
C ASP A 477 -11.00 8.28 -22.38
N ILE A 478 -10.76 7.38 -21.40
CA ILE A 478 -10.59 5.96 -21.69
C ILE A 478 -11.92 5.34 -22.08
N MET A 479 -13.00 5.75 -21.44
CA MET A 479 -14.39 5.46 -21.74
C MET A 479 -15.23 6.70 -21.48
N GLU A 480 -15.96 7.15 -22.49
CA GLU A 480 -16.95 8.19 -22.36
C GLU A 480 -18.15 7.85 -23.26
N TYR A 481 -19.36 8.14 -22.78
CA TYR A 481 -20.58 7.97 -23.56
C TYR A 481 -21.49 9.17 -23.42
N TYR A 482 -22.00 9.69 -24.53
CA TYR A 482 -23.18 10.56 -24.59
C TYR A 482 -23.81 10.55 -25.98
N ARG A 483 -25.12 10.87 -26.05
CA ARG A 483 -25.90 11.02 -27.29
C ARG A 483 -25.70 9.85 -28.27
N GLY A 484 -25.77 8.62 -27.79
CA GLY A 484 -25.71 7.40 -28.60
C GLY A 484 -24.32 7.04 -29.09
N LYS A 485 -23.24 7.66 -28.58
CA LYS A 485 -21.87 7.45 -29.06
C LYS A 485 -20.94 7.13 -27.89
N LEU A 486 -20.09 6.14 -28.10
CA LEU A 486 -18.86 5.99 -27.33
C LEU A 486 -17.80 6.93 -27.87
N LEU A 487 -17.05 7.55 -26.99
CA LEU A 487 -15.96 8.44 -27.31
C LEU A 487 -14.68 7.92 -26.66
N ALA A 488 -13.59 8.01 -27.39
CA ALA A 488 -12.24 7.68 -26.96
C ALA A 488 -11.33 8.85 -27.34
N ASN A 489 -11.11 9.77 -26.39
CA ASN A 489 -10.51 11.06 -26.68
C ASN A 489 -9.20 11.26 -25.94
N ILE A 490 -8.35 12.11 -26.51
CA ILE A 490 -7.13 12.58 -25.85
C ILE A 490 -7.04 14.08 -26.14
N ALA A 491 -6.86 14.91 -25.10
CA ALA A 491 -6.74 16.35 -25.26
C ALA A 491 -5.44 16.90 -24.67
N CYS A 492 -4.83 17.84 -25.37
CA CYS A 492 -3.73 18.67 -24.89
C CYS A 492 -4.01 20.14 -25.19
N LEU A 493 -3.14 21.04 -24.72
CA LEU A 493 -3.31 22.47 -24.99
C LEU A 493 -3.00 22.80 -26.45
N GLY A 494 -3.98 23.37 -27.16
CA GLY A 494 -3.88 23.82 -28.54
C GLY A 494 -3.28 25.22 -28.68
N ASN A 495 -3.15 25.69 -29.94
CA ASN A 495 -2.59 27.00 -30.28
C ASN A 495 -3.44 28.19 -29.80
N ASP A 496 -4.75 28.00 -29.71
CA ASP A 496 -5.73 29.01 -29.29
C ASP A 496 -5.92 29.10 -27.78
N ARG A 497 -5.07 28.40 -27.01
CA ARG A 497 -5.16 28.19 -25.56
C ARG A 497 -6.35 27.33 -25.10
N GLY A 498 -7.15 26.83 -26.03
CA GLY A 498 -8.17 25.82 -25.79
C GLY A 498 -7.64 24.40 -25.92
N PRO A 499 -8.49 23.38 -25.71
CA PRO A 499 -8.09 21.98 -25.87
C PRO A 499 -7.97 21.62 -27.37
N GLU A 500 -6.88 20.95 -27.72
CA GLU A 500 -6.75 20.22 -28.98
C GLU A 500 -7.12 18.77 -28.79
N TRP A 501 -8.19 18.34 -29.45
CA TRP A 501 -8.75 17.00 -29.30
C TRP A 501 -8.29 16.02 -30.38
N HIS A 502 -7.85 14.87 -29.99
CA HIS A 502 -7.57 13.70 -30.82
C HIS A 502 -8.66 12.64 -30.56
N SER A 503 -9.81 12.81 -31.19
CA SER A 503 -11.05 12.09 -30.90
C SER A 503 -11.36 10.96 -31.88
N LYS A 504 -11.96 9.87 -31.35
CA LYS A 504 -12.67 8.86 -32.14
C LYS A 504 -14.02 8.58 -31.49
N THR A 505 -15.04 8.39 -32.33
CA THR A 505 -16.41 8.13 -31.87
C THR A 505 -16.98 6.89 -32.55
N PHE A 506 -17.78 6.13 -31.81
CA PHE A 506 -18.42 4.90 -32.26
C PHE A 506 -19.90 4.93 -31.88
N PRO A 507 -20.85 4.82 -32.83
CA PRO A 507 -22.26 4.65 -32.48
C PRO A 507 -22.46 3.39 -31.65
N VAL A 508 -23.13 3.49 -30.48
CA VAL A 508 -23.40 2.32 -29.63
C VAL A 508 -24.24 1.29 -30.38
N ASP A 509 -25.12 1.72 -31.27
CA ASP A 509 -25.93 0.83 -32.11
C ASP A 509 -25.08 -0.10 -32.98
N SER A 510 -23.89 0.35 -33.42
CA SER A 510 -22.97 -0.49 -34.21
C SER A 510 -22.32 -1.61 -33.38
N LEU A 511 -22.41 -1.54 -32.06
CA LEU A 511 -21.89 -2.54 -31.10
C LEU A 511 -23.00 -3.46 -30.56
N GLY A 512 -24.28 -3.18 -30.86
CA GLY A 512 -25.44 -3.92 -30.36
C GLY A 512 -26.40 -3.11 -29.48
N GLY A 513 -26.23 -1.79 -29.42
CA GLY A 513 -27.15 -0.85 -28.78
C GLY A 513 -27.23 -0.99 -27.26
N SER A 514 -28.43 -0.79 -26.71
CA SER A 514 -28.67 -0.86 -25.26
C SER A 514 -28.43 -2.26 -24.68
N ALA A 515 -28.65 -3.33 -25.46
CA ALA A 515 -28.41 -4.70 -25.01
C ALA A 515 -26.90 -4.95 -24.78
N TRP A 516 -26.04 -4.44 -25.67
CA TRP A 516 -24.61 -4.48 -25.48
C TRP A 516 -24.21 -3.67 -24.24
N ALA A 517 -24.66 -2.42 -24.13
CA ALA A 517 -24.30 -1.53 -23.03
C ALA A 517 -24.69 -2.07 -21.63
N ALA A 518 -25.74 -2.91 -21.55
CA ALA A 518 -26.22 -3.55 -20.34
C ALA A 518 -25.32 -4.72 -19.87
N ALA A 519 -24.43 -5.21 -20.73
CA ALA A 519 -23.43 -6.21 -20.37
C ALA A 519 -22.16 -5.56 -19.81
N PHE A 520 -21.39 -6.31 -19.02
CA PHE A 520 -20.07 -5.85 -18.56
C PHE A 520 -19.05 -6.00 -19.68
N HIS A 521 -18.38 -4.89 -20.00
CA HIS A 521 -17.30 -4.80 -20.97
C HIS A 521 -15.98 -4.43 -20.30
N VAL A 522 -14.87 -4.84 -20.91
CA VAL A 522 -13.52 -4.49 -20.45
C VAL A 522 -13.01 -3.28 -21.24
N TRP A 523 -12.90 -2.16 -20.56
CA TRP A 523 -12.33 -0.92 -21.07
C TRP A 523 -10.85 -0.89 -20.72
N ARG A 524 -9.97 -0.58 -21.70
CA ARG A 524 -8.53 -0.62 -21.49
C ARG A 524 -7.83 0.55 -22.17
N MET A 525 -6.82 1.07 -21.48
CA MET A 525 -5.83 1.99 -22.02
C MET A 525 -4.44 1.34 -21.94
N ASP A 526 -3.73 1.27 -23.05
CA ASP A 526 -2.30 1.00 -23.10
C ASP A 526 -1.56 2.31 -23.32
N TRP A 527 -0.90 2.80 -22.26
CA TRP A 527 -0.15 4.05 -22.27
C TRP A 527 1.34 3.75 -22.10
N THR A 528 2.11 4.07 -23.12
CA THR A 528 3.55 3.81 -23.21
C THR A 528 4.33 5.10 -23.41
N LYS A 529 5.67 5.04 -23.46
CA LYS A 529 6.53 6.18 -23.82
C LYS A 529 6.29 6.70 -25.24
N ASN A 530 5.64 5.92 -26.10
CA ASN A 530 5.49 6.20 -27.51
C ASN A 530 4.06 6.54 -27.93
N PHE A 531 3.05 5.96 -27.28
CA PHE A 531 1.66 6.11 -27.69
C PHE A 531 0.69 5.89 -26.52
N ILE A 532 -0.54 6.36 -26.71
CA ILE A 532 -1.73 6.00 -25.94
C ILE A 532 -2.68 5.27 -26.90
N ALA A 533 -3.18 4.11 -26.49
CA ALA A 533 -4.16 3.33 -27.24
C ALA A 533 -5.32 2.92 -26.34
N LEU A 534 -6.56 3.15 -26.78
CA LEU A 534 -7.79 2.98 -26.04
C LEU A 534 -8.61 1.85 -26.68
N TYR A 535 -9.19 0.98 -25.85
CA TYR A 535 -9.87 -0.24 -26.29
C TYR A 535 -11.15 -0.48 -25.52
N VAL A 536 -12.08 -1.25 -26.12
CA VAL A 536 -13.16 -1.97 -25.44
C VAL A 536 -13.18 -3.41 -25.95
N ASP A 537 -13.19 -4.41 -25.05
CA ASP A 537 -13.17 -5.85 -25.36
C ASP A 537 -12.11 -6.22 -26.43
N ASP A 538 -10.91 -5.68 -26.28
CA ASP A 538 -9.78 -5.77 -27.23
C ASP A 538 -9.98 -5.11 -28.60
N ILE A 539 -11.13 -4.47 -28.86
CA ILE A 539 -11.34 -3.65 -30.05
C ILE A 539 -10.65 -2.30 -29.88
N LEU A 540 -9.70 -1.98 -30.74
CA LEU A 540 -9.01 -0.69 -30.74
C LEU A 540 -9.98 0.44 -31.13
N LEU A 541 -10.21 1.37 -30.20
CA LEU A 541 -11.04 2.56 -30.45
C LEU A 541 -10.20 3.73 -30.97
N ASN A 542 -9.09 4.04 -30.29
CA ASN A 542 -8.23 5.16 -30.67
C ASN A 542 -6.77 4.85 -30.36
N LYS A 543 -5.85 5.38 -31.18
CA LYS A 543 -4.41 5.31 -30.92
C LYS A 543 -3.74 6.60 -31.39
N VAL A 544 -3.03 7.26 -30.48
CA VAL A 544 -2.32 8.52 -30.76
C VAL A 544 -0.88 8.40 -30.29
N MET A 545 0.05 8.87 -31.11
CA MET A 545 1.47 8.87 -30.78
C MET A 545 1.79 10.05 -29.86
N LEU A 546 2.61 9.84 -28.82
CA LEU A 546 2.94 10.89 -27.86
C LEU A 546 3.66 12.10 -28.46
N ASN A 547 4.41 11.91 -29.54
CA ASN A 547 5.16 12.99 -30.17
C ASN A 547 4.28 14.12 -30.77
N VAL A 548 3.00 13.85 -31.04
CA VAL A 548 2.05 14.86 -31.54
C VAL A 548 1.22 15.53 -30.45
N LEU A 549 1.36 15.09 -29.19
CA LEU A 549 0.55 15.50 -28.04
C LEU A 549 1.23 16.55 -27.13
N ALA A 550 2.29 17.20 -27.59
CA ALA A 550 2.90 18.29 -26.83
C ALA A 550 2.00 19.53 -26.85
N ASN A 551 1.93 20.24 -25.72
CA ASN A 551 1.24 21.51 -25.60
C ASN A 551 1.78 22.53 -26.63
N LYS A 552 0.89 23.27 -27.26
CA LYS A 552 1.22 24.23 -28.30
C LYS A 552 1.41 25.66 -27.78
N ASP A 553 1.79 25.79 -26.51
CA ASP A 553 2.11 27.08 -25.86
C ASP A 553 3.58 27.51 -26.02
N GLY A 554 4.35 26.78 -26.84
CA GLY A 554 5.79 27.00 -27.03
C GLY A 554 6.69 26.43 -25.93
N SER A 555 6.11 25.85 -24.87
CA SER A 555 6.88 25.24 -23.75
C SER A 555 7.54 23.91 -24.13
N GLY A 556 7.06 23.23 -25.17
CA GLY A 556 7.45 21.86 -25.49
C GLY A 556 7.00 20.82 -24.47
N PHE A 557 6.20 21.22 -23.46
CA PHE A 557 5.71 20.32 -22.43
C PHE A 557 4.70 19.33 -23.05
N ASN A 558 4.96 18.04 -22.84
CA ASN A 558 4.03 16.98 -23.21
C ASN A 558 3.32 16.47 -21.96
N PRO A 559 2.00 16.73 -21.81
CA PRO A 559 1.28 16.40 -20.60
C PRO A 559 1.13 14.90 -20.36
N PHE A 560 1.42 14.06 -21.35
CA PHE A 560 1.38 12.59 -21.24
C PHE A 560 2.76 11.99 -20.92
N LYS A 561 3.70 12.82 -20.46
CA LYS A 561 4.99 12.41 -19.86
C LYS A 561 5.07 12.75 -18.37
N GLN A 562 3.93 12.95 -17.74
CA GLN A 562 3.75 13.13 -16.30
C GLN A 562 2.74 12.10 -15.76
N PRO A 563 2.67 11.85 -14.45
CA PRO A 563 1.62 11.03 -13.86
C PRO A 563 0.23 11.63 -14.07
N HIS A 564 -0.76 10.75 -14.27
CA HIS A 564 -2.18 11.11 -14.30
C HIS A 564 -2.93 10.41 -13.15
N TYR A 565 -3.93 11.07 -12.60
CA TYR A 565 -4.93 10.48 -11.70
C TYR A 565 -6.20 10.14 -12.48
N MET A 566 -7.03 9.24 -11.96
CA MET A 566 -8.27 8.78 -12.60
C MET A 566 -9.49 9.46 -12.00
N LEU A 567 -10.52 9.57 -12.85
CA LEU A 567 -11.87 9.99 -12.48
C LEU A 567 -12.89 8.99 -13.02
N LEU A 568 -13.90 8.69 -12.20
CA LEU A 568 -15.09 7.88 -12.51
C LEU A 568 -16.31 8.70 -12.18
N ASN A 569 -17.14 9.02 -13.16
CA ASN A 569 -18.34 9.80 -12.89
C ASN A 569 -19.52 9.40 -13.78
N LEU A 570 -20.71 9.72 -13.29
CA LEU A 570 -21.94 9.67 -14.05
C LEU A 570 -22.52 11.08 -14.13
N ALA A 571 -22.26 11.80 -15.24
CA ALA A 571 -22.86 13.10 -15.49
C ALA A 571 -24.28 12.97 -16.06
N ILE A 572 -25.08 14.02 -15.94
CA ILE A 572 -26.46 14.09 -16.41
C ILE A 572 -26.67 15.39 -17.16
N GLY A 573 -27.09 15.31 -18.39
CA GLY A 573 -27.39 16.49 -19.24
C GLY A 573 -26.17 17.35 -19.53
N GLY A 574 -26.28 18.64 -19.28
CA GLY A 574 -25.24 19.63 -19.58
C GLY A 574 -25.02 19.89 -21.07
N GLN A 575 -23.88 20.49 -21.40
CA GLN A 575 -23.56 20.88 -22.78
C GLN A 575 -23.51 19.68 -23.74
N ASN A 576 -23.07 18.49 -23.28
CA ASN A 576 -22.85 17.33 -24.14
C ASN A 576 -23.84 16.18 -23.90
N GLY A 577 -24.32 15.95 -22.66
CA GLY A 577 -25.08 14.75 -22.30
C GLY A 577 -26.47 14.62 -22.97
N GLY A 578 -27.08 15.73 -23.40
CA GLY A 578 -28.44 15.73 -23.93
C GLY A 578 -29.51 15.98 -22.85
N ASP A 579 -30.78 15.90 -23.23
CA ASP A 579 -31.91 16.19 -22.35
C ASP A 579 -32.37 14.93 -21.59
N PRO A 580 -32.27 14.88 -20.24
CA PRO A 580 -32.72 13.75 -19.42
C PRO A 580 -34.22 13.82 -19.06
N ALA A 581 -35.00 14.77 -19.55
CA ALA A 581 -36.36 15.04 -19.10
C ALA A 581 -37.26 13.78 -19.12
N ASN A 582 -37.15 12.98 -20.19
CA ASN A 582 -37.93 11.76 -20.41
C ASN A 582 -37.20 10.48 -19.95
N THR A 583 -36.06 10.60 -19.31
CA THR A 583 -35.31 9.45 -18.81
C THR A 583 -35.79 9.07 -17.42
N THR A 584 -36.07 7.79 -17.23
CA THR A 584 -36.41 7.23 -15.90
C THR A 584 -35.16 7.12 -15.04
N PHE A 585 -35.31 7.39 -13.73
CA PHE A 585 -34.23 7.27 -12.76
C PHE A 585 -34.55 6.20 -11.71
N PRO A 586 -33.54 5.56 -11.08
CA PRO A 586 -32.12 5.91 -11.18
C PRO A 586 -31.50 5.49 -12.51
N ALA A 587 -30.45 6.23 -12.90
CA ALA A 587 -29.49 5.82 -13.92
C ALA A 587 -28.26 5.22 -13.23
N LEU A 588 -27.66 4.20 -13.82
CA LEU A 588 -26.59 3.44 -13.16
C LEU A 588 -25.33 3.41 -14.02
N PHE A 589 -24.19 3.64 -13.38
CA PHE A 589 -22.87 3.28 -13.89
C PHE A 589 -22.29 2.26 -12.92
N GLU A 590 -22.06 1.03 -13.39
CA GLU A 590 -21.69 -0.10 -12.55
C GLU A 590 -20.30 -0.59 -12.94
N VAL A 591 -19.39 -0.61 -11.96
CA VAL A 591 -17.98 -0.96 -12.15
C VAL A 591 -17.63 -2.16 -11.28
N ASP A 592 -17.22 -3.27 -11.91
CA ASP A 592 -16.79 -4.51 -11.26
C ASP A 592 -15.39 -4.37 -10.67
N TYR A 593 -14.47 -3.81 -11.47
CA TYR A 593 -13.12 -3.49 -10.99
C TYR A 593 -12.46 -2.37 -11.79
N VAL A 594 -11.44 -1.75 -11.16
CA VAL A 594 -10.45 -0.91 -11.82
C VAL A 594 -9.06 -1.42 -11.46
N ARG A 595 -8.20 -1.63 -12.46
CA ARG A 595 -6.86 -2.18 -12.29
C ARG A 595 -5.83 -1.37 -13.06
N VAL A 596 -4.64 -1.22 -12.48
CA VAL A 596 -3.49 -0.61 -13.15
C VAL A 596 -2.32 -1.57 -13.14
N TYR A 597 -1.77 -1.83 -14.32
CA TYR A 597 -0.59 -2.67 -14.53
C TYR A 597 0.53 -1.82 -15.11
N GLN A 598 1.76 -2.04 -14.64
CA GLN A 598 2.94 -1.38 -15.20
C GLN A 598 3.95 -2.43 -15.67
N LYS A 599 4.74 -2.11 -16.70
CA LYS A 599 5.83 -2.97 -17.17
C LYS A 599 6.96 -2.98 -16.14
N LYS A 600 7.58 -4.16 -16.02
CA LYS A 600 8.77 -4.38 -15.18
C LYS A 600 9.96 -3.57 -15.69
#